data_34b05c9ab47edd4731a573693a73513d
#
_entry.id   34b05c9ab47edd4731a573693a73513d
#
_cell.length_a   1.000
_cell.length_b   1.000
_cell.length_c   1.000
_cell.angle_alpha   90.00
_cell.angle_beta   90.00
_cell.angle_gamma   90.00
#
_symmetry.space_group_name_H-M   'P 1'
#
loop_
_entity.id
_entity.type
_entity.pdbx_description
1 polymer ?
#
loop_
_entity_poly.entity_id
_entity_poly.type
_entity_poly.pdbx_seq_one_letter_code
_entity_poly.pdbx_strand_id
1 'polypeptide(L)'
;MHKELSGKKEELIDYFINEALTFNLKHNIFIRANKEEVLNKDILDCLPLVEKIKTKEKILDLGSGGGFPGIVLAILRPDSEIHLLEKSQKKCYFLNKTKDALKLKNVSVLKTTINQKNTLEKYSVITARAFSSIKNILDLTKNNLKENGRYLLLKGRAEKIEEEITAI
;
A
#
# COMPACT_ATOMS: atom_id res chain seq x y z
N MET A 1 0.68 -5.66 -21.96
CA MET A 1 -0.17 -5.60 -20.75
C MET A 1 0.34 -6.66 -19.78
N HIS A 2 0.61 -6.30 -18.55
CA HIS A 2 1.11 -7.26 -17.56
C HIS A 2 0.05 -8.33 -17.28
N LYS A 3 0.45 -9.61 -17.20
CA LYS A 3 -0.43 -10.76 -16.92
C LYS A 3 -1.27 -10.56 -15.63
N GLU A 4 -0.74 -9.81 -14.67
CA GLU A 4 -1.40 -9.46 -13.41
C GLU A 4 -2.61 -8.52 -13.59
N LEU A 5 -2.62 -7.71 -14.66
CA LEU A 5 -3.67 -6.75 -14.99
C LEU A 5 -4.51 -7.26 -16.18
N SER A 6 -5.31 -8.30 -15.97
CA SER A 6 -6.17 -8.85 -17.00
C SER A 6 -7.56 -9.21 -16.47
N GLY A 7 -8.58 -9.10 -17.31
CA GLY A 7 -9.95 -9.48 -17.01
C GLY A 7 -10.52 -8.70 -15.80
N LYS A 8 -11.15 -9.41 -14.87
CA LYS A 8 -11.83 -8.82 -13.71
C LYS A 8 -10.90 -7.97 -12.82
N LYS A 9 -9.60 -8.29 -12.72
CA LYS A 9 -8.64 -7.51 -11.95
C LYS A 9 -8.40 -6.14 -12.58
N GLU A 10 -8.34 -6.07 -13.89
CA GLU A 10 -8.21 -4.82 -14.64
C GLU A 10 -9.44 -3.92 -14.43
N GLU A 11 -10.64 -4.47 -14.48
CA GLU A 11 -11.88 -3.75 -14.19
C GLU A 11 -11.89 -3.17 -12.77
N LEU A 12 -11.45 -3.93 -11.78
CA LEU A 12 -11.36 -3.47 -10.39
C LEU A 12 -10.32 -2.36 -10.21
N ILE A 13 -9.17 -2.46 -10.88
CA ILE A 13 -8.14 -1.41 -10.89
C ILE A 13 -8.68 -0.13 -11.55
N ASP A 14 -9.36 -0.26 -12.68
CA ASP A 14 -9.98 0.87 -13.37
C ASP A 14 -11.02 1.57 -12.50
N TYR A 15 -11.87 0.81 -11.83
CA TYR A 15 -12.83 1.36 -10.88
C TYR A 15 -12.11 2.09 -9.72
N PHE A 16 -11.08 1.48 -9.14
CA PHE A 16 -10.29 2.09 -8.08
C PHE A 16 -9.66 3.41 -8.50
N ILE A 17 -9.06 3.48 -9.68
CA ILE A 17 -8.47 4.72 -10.21
C ILE A 17 -9.53 5.83 -10.33
N ASN A 18 -10.69 5.51 -10.89
CA ASN A 18 -11.78 6.48 -11.06
C ASN A 18 -12.31 6.99 -9.72
N GLU A 19 -12.53 6.11 -8.73
CA GLU A 19 -12.93 6.49 -7.38
C GLU A 19 -11.86 7.37 -6.69
N ALA A 20 -10.58 7.02 -6.84
CA ALA A 20 -9.48 7.78 -6.27
C ALA A 20 -9.40 9.19 -6.87
N LEU A 21 -9.49 9.32 -8.19
CA LEU A 21 -9.50 10.61 -8.87
C LEU A 21 -10.72 11.45 -8.50
N THR A 22 -11.91 10.85 -8.47
CA THR A 22 -13.15 11.54 -8.09
C THR A 22 -13.08 12.08 -6.67
N PHE A 23 -12.61 11.27 -5.74
CA PHE A 23 -12.42 11.68 -4.35
C PHE A 23 -11.34 12.76 -4.21
N ASN A 24 -10.27 12.64 -5.01
CA ASN A 24 -9.16 13.59 -5.01
C ASN A 24 -9.55 15.01 -5.42
N LEU A 25 -10.52 15.16 -6.33
CA LEU A 25 -11.04 16.48 -6.74
C LEU A 25 -11.53 17.34 -5.56
N LYS A 26 -12.04 16.69 -4.50
CA LYS A 26 -12.60 17.39 -3.32
C LYS A 26 -11.65 17.38 -2.12
N HIS A 27 -10.72 16.43 -2.06
CA HIS A 27 -10.05 16.10 -0.80
C HIS A 27 -8.51 16.10 -0.84
N ASN A 28 -7.89 16.22 -2.01
CA ASN A 28 -6.43 16.26 -2.18
C ASN A 28 -5.72 15.13 -1.40
N ILE A 29 -6.02 13.87 -1.72
CA ILE A 29 -5.40 12.71 -1.06
C ILE A 29 -4.07 12.29 -1.69
N PHE A 30 -3.84 12.68 -2.95
CA PHE A 30 -2.57 12.48 -3.68
C PHE A 30 -2.46 13.47 -4.88
N ILE A 31 -1.26 13.56 -5.46
CA ILE A 31 -0.99 14.49 -6.57
C ILE A 31 -0.98 13.71 -7.88
N ARG A 32 -2.12 13.70 -8.58
CA ARG A 32 -2.26 13.15 -9.94
C ARG A 32 -3.38 13.90 -10.67
N ALA A 33 -3.18 14.14 -11.95
CA ALA A 33 -4.12 14.92 -12.77
C ALA A 33 -5.16 14.04 -13.47
N ASN A 34 -4.78 12.81 -13.86
CA ASN A 34 -5.60 11.95 -14.70
C ASN A 34 -5.31 10.46 -14.50
N LYS A 35 -6.14 9.62 -15.14
CA LYS A 35 -6.06 8.15 -15.06
C LYS A 35 -4.71 7.60 -15.56
N GLU A 36 -4.17 8.14 -16.63
CA GLU A 36 -2.90 7.70 -17.21
C GLU A 36 -1.74 7.90 -16.24
N GLU A 37 -1.70 9.06 -15.56
CA GLU A 37 -0.70 9.31 -14.53
C GLU A 37 -0.80 8.32 -13.35
N VAL A 38 -2.04 8.04 -12.87
CA VAL A 38 -2.24 7.06 -11.80
C VAL A 38 -1.81 5.68 -12.25
N LEU A 39 -2.17 5.28 -13.47
CA LEU A 39 -1.77 3.98 -14.01
C LEU A 39 -0.25 3.86 -14.06
N ASN A 40 0.42 4.82 -14.69
CA ASN A 40 1.86 4.75 -14.95
C ASN A 40 2.73 4.97 -13.70
N LYS A 41 2.32 5.86 -12.79
CA LYS A 41 3.14 6.27 -11.63
C LYS A 41 2.72 5.60 -10.30
N ASP A 42 1.56 4.98 -10.25
CA ASP A 42 1.07 4.39 -9.00
C ASP A 42 0.75 2.90 -9.16
N ILE A 43 -0.01 2.51 -10.20
CA ILE A 43 -0.37 1.10 -10.39
C ILE A 43 0.82 0.28 -10.87
N LEU A 44 1.49 0.71 -11.95
CA LEU A 44 2.62 -0.04 -12.52
C LEU A 44 3.79 -0.14 -11.54
N ASP A 45 4.03 0.88 -10.72
CA ASP A 45 5.04 0.84 -9.66
C ASP A 45 4.73 -0.21 -8.57
N CYS A 46 3.45 -0.59 -8.39
CA CYS A 46 3.07 -1.62 -7.44
C CYS A 46 3.27 -3.05 -7.96
N LEU A 47 3.33 -3.28 -9.28
CA LEU A 47 3.38 -4.64 -9.85
C LEU A 47 4.61 -5.46 -9.41
N PRO A 48 5.82 -4.90 -9.31
CA PRO A 48 6.97 -5.64 -8.79
C PRO A 48 6.77 -6.16 -7.36
N LEU A 49 5.97 -5.45 -6.53
CA LEU A 49 5.61 -5.93 -5.20
C LEU A 49 4.67 -7.12 -5.29
N VAL A 50 3.66 -7.05 -6.17
CA VAL A 50 2.69 -8.14 -6.38
C VAL A 50 3.39 -9.46 -6.71
N GLU A 51 4.41 -9.42 -7.57
CA GLU A 51 5.22 -10.60 -7.93
C GLU A 51 6.00 -11.18 -6.75
N LYS A 52 6.36 -10.35 -5.76
CA LYS A 52 7.08 -10.77 -4.54
C LYS A 52 6.15 -11.28 -3.43
N ILE A 53 4.85 -11.08 -3.52
CA ILE A 53 3.87 -11.57 -2.54
C ILE A 53 3.60 -13.06 -2.79
N LYS A 54 3.81 -13.88 -1.77
CA LYS A 54 3.45 -15.31 -1.77
C LYS A 54 1.96 -15.49 -1.45
N THR A 55 1.44 -16.69 -1.63
CA THR A 55 0.06 -17.03 -1.26
C THR A 55 -0.18 -16.92 0.25
N LYS A 56 -1.35 -16.40 0.63
CA LYS A 56 -1.83 -16.33 2.03
C LYS A 56 -0.90 -15.55 2.98
N GLU A 57 -0.26 -14.51 2.48
CA GLU A 57 0.55 -13.64 3.33
C GLU A 57 -0.32 -12.60 4.05
N LYS A 58 0.13 -12.22 5.25
CA LYS A 58 -0.42 -11.10 6.01
C LYS A 58 0.48 -9.89 5.83
N ILE A 59 -0.07 -8.82 5.29
CA ILE A 59 0.67 -7.65 4.81
C ILE A 59 0.23 -6.40 5.56
N LEU A 60 1.19 -5.61 6.04
CA LEU A 60 0.96 -4.27 6.57
C LEU A 60 1.43 -3.24 5.56
N ASP A 61 0.53 -2.35 5.14
CA ASP A 61 0.85 -1.19 4.31
C ASP A 61 0.90 0.07 5.19
N LEU A 62 2.09 0.65 5.35
CA LEU A 62 2.34 1.80 6.21
C LEU A 62 2.06 3.12 5.49
N GLY A 63 1.14 3.89 6.03
CA GLY A 63 0.77 5.18 5.47
C GLY A 63 0.05 5.02 4.13
N SER A 64 -0.96 4.18 4.09
CA SER A 64 -1.65 3.75 2.86
C SER A 64 -2.20 4.89 2.00
N GLY A 65 -2.47 6.04 2.58
CA GLY A 65 -2.78 7.28 1.84
C GLY A 65 -3.95 7.14 0.87
N GLY A 66 -3.65 7.27 -0.42
CA GLY A 66 -4.59 7.06 -1.52
C GLY A 66 -4.81 5.60 -1.90
N GLY A 67 -4.32 4.65 -1.10
CA GLY A 67 -4.49 3.21 -1.32
C GLY A 67 -3.36 2.54 -2.13
N PHE A 68 -2.23 3.21 -2.28
CA PHE A 68 -1.06 2.70 -3.01
C PHE A 68 0.12 2.41 -2.07
N PRO A 69 0.63 1.17 -2.00
CA PRO A 69 0.27 0.01 -2.81
C PRO A 69 -0.90 -0.83 -2.27
N GLY A 70 -1.40 -0.60 -1.05
CA GLY A 70 -2.25 -1.51 -0.29
C GLY A 70 -3.53 -1.97 -1.00
N ILE A 71 -4.34 -1.06 -1.59
CA ILE A 71 -5.55 -1.44 -2.34
C ILE A 71 -5.18 -2.21 -3.62
N VAL A 72 -4.09 -1.83 -4.31
CA VAL A 72 -3.61 -2.55 -5.49
C VAL A 72 -3.24 -4.00 -5.14
N LEU A 73 -2.50 -4.18 -4.03
CA LEU A 73 -2.16 -5.51 -3.52
C LEU A 73 -3.41 -6.31 -3.17
N ALA A 74 -4.41 -5.70 -2.54
CA ALA A 74 -5.65 -6.37 -2.18
C ALA A 74 -6.44 -6.87 -3.39
N ILE A 75 -6.47 -6.10 -4.48
CA ILE A 75 -7.13 -6.48 -5.74
C ILE A 75 -6.37 -7.63 -6.43
N LEU A 76 -5.04 -7.52 -6.49
CA LEU A 76 -4.21 -8.43 -7.27
C LEU A 76 -3.85 -9.72 -6.51
N ARG A 77 -3.88 -9.67 -5.17
CA ARG A 77 -3.62 -10.81 -4.25
C ARG A 77 -4.79 -11.04 -3.29
N PRO A 78 -5.95 -11.48 -3.81
CA PRO A 78 -7.17 -11.66 -3.00
C PRO A 78 -7.06 -12.78 -1.97
N ASP A 79 -6.04 -13.62 -2.08
CA ASP A 79 -5.68 -14.69 -1.17
C ASP A 79 -4.84 -14.24 0.05
N SER A 80 -4.37 -12.99 0.05
CA SER A 80 -3.56 -12.40 1.12
C SER A 80 -4.38 -11.41 1.93
N GLU A 81 -4.08 -11.28 3.23
CA GLU A 81 -4.73 -10.34 4.15
C GLU A 81 -3.95 -9.02 4.17
N ILE A 82 -4.62 -7.91 3.92
CA ILE A 82 -3.99 -6.59 3.81
C ILE A 82 -4.50 -5.67 4.91
N HIS A 83 -3.61 -5.20 5.76
CA HIS A 83 -3.89 -4.16 6.74
C HIS A 83 -3.35 -2.81 6.25
N LEU A 84 -4.25 -1.85 6.07
CA LEU A 84 -3.95 -0.48 5.63
C LEU A 84 -3.85 0.42 6.84
N LEU A 85 -2.63 0.83 7.20
CA LEU A 85 -2.40 1.72 8.32
C LEU A 85 -2.34 3.18 7.86
N GLU A 86 -3.26 4.01 8.36
CA GLU A 86 -3.37 5.42 8.00
C GLU A 86 -3.85 6.24 9.21
N LYS A 87 -3.24 7.40 9.45
CA LYS A 87 -3.61 8.30 10.55
C LYS A 87 -4.72 9.29 10.20
N SER A 88 -4.79 9.69 8.94
CA SER A 88 -5.75 10.69 8.47
C SER A 88 -7.17 10.15 8.42
N GLN A 89 -8.10 10.77 9.16
CA GLN A 89 -9.53 10.44 9.14
C GLN A 89 -10.09 10.44 7.71
N LYS A 90 -9.76 11.46 6.94
CA LYS A 90 -10.22 11.63 5.57
C LYS A 90 -9.75 10.50 4.65
N LYS A 91 -8.47 10.11 4.75
CA LYS A 91 -7.91 9.02 3.97
C LYS A 91 -8.45 7.66 4.40
N CYS A 92 -8.62 7.43 5.72
CA CYS A 92 -9.28 6.22 6.22
C CYS A 92 -10.73 6.09 5.72
N TYR A 93 -11.47 7.20 5.66
CA TYR A 93 -12.81 7.20 5.08
C TYR A 93 -12.79 6.77 3.61
N PHE A 94 -11.87 7.33 2.82
CA PHE A 94 -11.68 6.95 1.42
C PHE A 94 -11.35 5.45 1.27
N LEU A 95 -10.39 4.96 2.06
CA LEU A 95 -9.97 3.55 2.03
C LEU A 95 -11.12 2.58 2.37
N ASN A 96 -11.93 2.91 3.39
CA ASN A 96 -13.10 2.10 3.74
C ASN A 96 -14.16 2.16 2.64
N LYS A 97 -14.47 3.35 2.12
CA LYS A 97 -15.41 3.50 0.99
C LYS A 97 -14.98 2.67 -0.22
N THR A 98 -13.69 2.72 -0.57
CA THR A 98 -13.13 1.95 -1.69
C THR A 98 -13.18 0.44 -1.44
N LYS A 99 -12.77 0.00 -0.25
CA LYS A 99 -12.87 -1.40 0.18
C LYS A 99 -14.28 -1.95 0.01
N ASP A 100 -15.28 -1.21 0.49
CA ASP A 100 -16.68 -1.64 0.47
C ASP A 100 -17.24 -1.66 -0.97
N ALA A 101 -16.96 -0.63 -1.77
CA ALA A 101 -17.37 -0.54 -3.16
C ALA A 101 -16.78 -1.67 -4.02
N LEU A 102 -15.51 -2.00 -3.82
CA LEU A 102 -14.80 -3.10 -4.50
C LEU A 102 -15.05 -4.47 -3.86
N LYS A 103 -15.78 -4.53 -2.75
CA LYS A 103 -16.06 -5.75 -1.98
C LYS A 103 -14.78 -6.53 -1.59
N LEU A 104 -13.74 -5.80 -1.19
CA LEU A 104 -12.46 -6.38 -0.78
C LEU A 104 -12.55 -6.96 0.64
N LYS A 105 -12.86 -8.25 0.74
CA LYS A 105 -13.01 -8.96 2.03
C LYS A 105 -11.67 -9.18 2.74
N ASN A 106 -10.57 -9.05 2.05
CA ASN A 106 -9.21 -9.27 2.51
C ASN A 106 -8.52 -7.99 3.02
N VAL A 107 -9.27 -6.89 3.21
CA VAL A 107 -8.74 -5.60 3.63
C VAL A 107 -9.27 -5.18 5.00
N SER A 108 -8.39 -4.70 5.87
CA SER A 108 -8.70 -4.00 7.12
C SER A 108 -8.03 -2.63 7.15
N VAL A 109 -8.79 -1.57 7.46
CA VAL A 109 -8.26 -0.22 7.60
C VAL A 109 -8.00 0.07 9.07
N LEU A 110 -6.73 0.30 9.42
CA LEU A 110 -6.27 0.59 10.79
C LEU A 110 -6.02 2.09 10.91
N LYS A 111 -6.98 2.80 11.52
CA LYS A 111 -6.83 4.24 11.79
C LYS A 111 -5.98 4.45 13.04
N THR A 112 -4.68 4.55 12.86
CA THR A 112 -3.74 4.80 13.96
C THR A 112 -2.45 5.45 13.48
N THR A 113 -1.69 6.02 14.42
CA THR A 113 -0.32 6.47 14.21
C THR A 113 0.62 5.41 14.77
N ILE A 114 1.53 4.89 13.95
CA ILE A 114 2.51 3.91 14.42
C ILE A 114 3.61 4.57 15.26
N ASN A 115 3.99 3.90 16.32
CA ASN A 115 5.15 4.22 17.15
C ASN A 115 5.86 2.93 17.59
N GLN A 116 7.02 3.04 18.20
CA GLN A 116 7.84 1.88 18.60
C GLN A 116 7.18 0.96 19.63
N LYS A 117 6.21 1.47 20.40
CA LYS A 117 5.45 0.72 21.42
C LYS A 117 4.07 0.27 20.91
N ASN A 118 3.89 0.23 19.58
CA ASN A 118 2.63 -0.20 19.01
C ASN A 118 2.30 -1.65 19.36
N THR A 119 1.01 -1.96 19.38
CA THR A 119 0.46 -3.30 19.70
C THR A 119 -0.08 -4.02 18.46
N LEU A 120 0.38 -3.64 17.28
CA LEU A 120 -0.01 -4.30 16.03
C LEU A 120 0.49 -5.75 16.01
N GLU A 121 -0.20 -6.55 15.23
CA GLU A 121 0.17 -7.95 14.99
C GLU A 121 1.52 -8.10 14.28
N LYS A 122 1.93 -9.35 14.06
CA LYS A 122 3.09 -9.69 13.24
C LYS A 122 2.69 -10.00 11.80
N TYR A 123 3.41 -9.42 10.86
CA TYR A 123 3.17 -9.50 9.42
C TYR A 123 4.26 -10.28 8.69
N SER A 124 3.89 -10.99 7.63
CA SER A 124 4.85 -11.65 6.73
C SER A 124 5.54 -10.65 5.83
N VAL A 125 4.83 -9.56 5.49
CA VAL A 125 5.34 -8.48 4.66
C VAL A 125 4.94 -7.15 5.26
N ILE A 126 5.89 -6.22 5.29
CA ILE A 126 5.62 -4.82 5.58
C ILE A 126 6.00 -4.01 4.35
N THR A 127 5.06 -3.24 3.83
CA THR A 127 5.26 -2.35 2.69
C THR A 127 5.01 -0.91 3.05
N ALA A 128 5.64 -0.01 2.32
CA ALA A 128 5.43 1.43 2.44
C ALA A 128 5.81 2.12 1.12
N ARG A 129 5.09 3.21 0.82
CA ARG A 129 5.44 4.12 -0.26
C ARG A 129 5.46 5.56 0.26
N ALA A 130 6.60 6.25 0.09
CA ALA A 130 6.78 7.65 0.51
C ALA A 130 6.38 7.93 1.98
N PHE A 131 6.56 6.95 2.87
CA PHE A 131 6.17 7.04 4.27
C PHE A 131 7.26 7.72 5.12
N SER A 132 8.48 7.16 5.12
CA SER A 132 9.59 7.64 5.93
C SER A 132 10.92 7.07 5.43
N SER A 133 12.05 7.39 6.08
CA SER A 133 13.33 6.72 5.82
C SER A 133 13.26 5.22 6.13
N ILE A 134 14.12 4.43 5.50
CA ILE A 134 14.21 2.97 5.72
C ILE A 134 14.47 2.71 7.21
N LYS A 135 15.47 3.38 7.78
CA LYS A 135 15.80 3.25 9.22
C LYS A 135 14.57 3.48 10.11
N ASN A 136 13.82 4.56 9.89
CA ASN A 136 12.64 4.84 10.71
C ASN A 136 11.54 3.79 10.53
N ILE A 137 11.33 3.26 9.32
CA ILE A 137 10.38 2.16 9.09
C ILE A 137 10.80 0.94 9.91
N LEU A 138 12.07 0.54 9.86
CA LEU A 138 12.60 -0.59 10.61
C LEU A 138 12.41 -0.40 12.12
N ASP A 139 12.78 0.78 12.66
CA ASP A 139 12.67 1.10 14.08
C ASP A 139 11.22 1.07 14.59
N LEU A 140 10.27 1.54 13.78
CA LEU A 140 8.86 1.56 14.14
C LEU A 140 8.20 0.17 14.09
N THR A 141 8.71 -0.75 13.28
CA THR A 141 8.03 -2.00 12.94
C THR A 141 8.83 -3.27 13.24
N LYS A 142 9.99 -3.16 13.87
CA LYS A 142 10.85 -4.31 14.19
C LYS A 142 10.13 -5.43 14.96
N ASN A 143 9.17 -5.08 15.82
CA ASN A 143 8.39 -6.03 16.60
C ASN A 143 7.18 -6.59 15.84
N ASN A 144 6.86 -6.00 14.67
CA ASN A 144 5.70 -6.36 13.85
C ASN A 144 6.07 -7.22 12.63
N LEU A 145 7.34 -7.49 12.40
CA LEU A 145 7.77 -8.41 11.36
C LEU A 145 7.87 -9.82 11.92
N LYS A 146 7.35 -10.82 11.20
CA LYS A 146 7.55 -12.24 11.52
C LYS A 146 9.01 -12.62 11.32
N GLU A 147 9.47 -13.72 11.94
CA GLU A 147 10.86 -14.20 11.87
C GLU A 147 11.37 -14.34 10.42
N ASN A 148 10.54 -14.89 9.52
CA ASN A 148 10.86 -15.00 8.08
C ASN A 148 10.15 -13.95 7.25
N GLY A 149 9.77 -12.84 7.87
CA GLY A 149 9.12 -11.73 7.20
C GLY A 149 10.10 -10.86 6.44
N ARG A 150 9.57 -10.00 5.57
CA ARG A 150 10.38 -9.10 4.75
C ARG A 150 9.73 -7.75 4.54
N TYR A 151 10.56 -6.77 4.27
CA TYR A 151 10.14 -5.44 3.85
C TYR A 151 10.14 -5.36 2.31
N LEU A 152 9.07 -4.81 1.75
CA LEU A 152 8.93 -4.48 0.34
C LEU A 152 8.61 -2.99 0.21
N LEU A 153 9.63 -2.16 0.06
CA LEU A 153 9.50 -0.71 0.13
C LEU A 153 9.60 -0.08 -1.26
N LEU A 154 8.60 0.75 -1.62
CA LEU A 154 8.65 1.59 -2.80
C LEU A 154 9.36 2.90 -2.46
N LYS A 155 10.58 3.03 -2.92
CA LYS A 155 11.44 4.19 -2.70
C LYS A 155 11.70 4.92 -4.03
N GLY A 156 12.18 6.15 -3.91
CA GLY A 156 12.49 7.00 -5.05
C GLY A 156 13.78 6.59 -5.78
N ARG A 157 14.68 7.56 -6.02
CA ARG A 157 15.91 7.36 -6.78
C ARG A 157 16.89 6.42 -6.07
N ALA A 158 17.65 5.65 -6.86
CA ALA A 158 18.63 4.67 -6.38
C ALA A 158 19.68 5.30 -5.43
N GLU A 159 20.20 6.46 -5.77
CA GLU A 159 21.18 7.21 -4.97
C GLU A 159 20.67 7.46 -3.54
N LYS A 160 19.41 7.89 -3.43
CA LYS A 160 18.77 8.11 -2.12
C LYS A 160 18.55 6.83 -1.33
N ILE A 161 18.30 5.71 -2.02
CA ILE A 161 18.17 4.39 -1.38
C ILE A 161 19.52 3.96 -0.81
N GLU A 162 20.60 4.12 -1.55
CA GLU A 162 21.97 3.81 -1.10
C GLU A 162 22.38 4.65 0.13
N GLU A 163 22.09 5.94 0.10
CA GLU A 163 22.29 6.82 1.26
C GLU A 163 21.51 6.34 2.51
N GLU A 164 20.23 5.99 2.33
CA GLU A 164 19.39 5.51 3.42
C GLU A 164 19.86 4.15 3.98
N ILE A 165 20.36 3.25 3.13
CA ILE A 165 20.88 1.94 3.55
C ILE A 165 22.20 2.11 4.30
N THR A 166 23.08 3.00 3.83
CA THR A 166 24.37 3.28 4.49
C THR A 166 24.20 3.88 5.88
N ALA A 167 23.05 4.51 6.16
CA ALA A 167 22.73 5.14 7.45
C ALA A 167 22.09 4.17 8.49
N ILE A 168 21.92 2.88 8.16
CA ILE A 168 21.37 1.84 9.06
C ILE A 168 22.47 1.15 9.84
#